data_36d1b4f061e322b4835670a37fae77cc
#
_entry.id   36d1b4f061e322b4835670a37fae77cc
#
_cell.length_a   1.000
_cell.length_b   1.000
_cell.length_c   1.000
_cell.angle_alpha   90.00
_cell.angle_beta   90.00
_cell.angle_gamma   90.00
#
_symmetry.space_group_name_H-M   'P 1'
#
loop_
_entity.id
_entity.type
_entity.pdbx_description
1 polymer ?
#
loop_
_entity_poly.entity_id
_entity_poly.type
_entity_poly.pdbx_seq_one_letter_code
_entity_poly.pdbx_strand_id
1 'polypeptide(L)'
;MTESLCVSWNLLNAWMPGTAVYRTAAERALRAAAWLADRAPDFICLQEFDYYYRHDTAFLPALGKAYTEAKGSGELPGGSWNPILYRPDRWREEAAGRWDFTANGFSVVDTKNDCRETYPAHACNESPRYAYPEEAPEAAKPGSRFRSLSWALLNGRPGDCGRLLVANTHLSLRTWCQTEEAEFIHAKLTALSETYACPVLLCGDFNSGIAAGGAKRLTELGFRDTHDLAAERDNRASCHPSSGKGEKQERDEMPALHYPYAIDHAFLFDPTARVRAEEYRIVAEERLLSVSDHCPTVLRFKINS
;
A
#
# COMPACT_ATOMS: atom_id res chain seq x y z
N MET A 1 11.30 -11.19 22.14
CA MET A 1 10.18 -10.84 21.20
C MET A 1 10.05 -9.34 21.17
N THR A 2 10.24 -8.73 20.03
CA THR A 2 10.05 -7.28 19.84
C THR A 2 8.71 -7.02 19.17
N GLU A 3 7.94 -6.13 19.76
CA GLU A 3 6.69 -5.68 19.16
C GLU A 3 6.97 -4.65 18.08
N SER A 4 6.31 -4.80 16.96
CA SER A 4 6.42 -3.92 15.79
C SER A 4 5.06 -3.52 15.28
N LEU A 5 4.99 -2.34 14.67
CA LEU A 5 3.80 -1.74 14.12
C LEU A 5 4.02 -1.42 12.63
N CYS A 6 3.15 -1.92 11.78
CA CYS A 6 3.10 -1.59 10.36
C CYS A 6 1.80 -0.83 10.03
N VAL A 7 1.91 0.20 9.22
CA VAL A 7 0.76 0.91 8.65
C VAL A 7 0.84 0.83 7.14
N SER A 8 -0.24 0.35 6.50
CA SER A 8 -0.44 0.44 5.05
C SER A 8 -1.56 1.43 4.75
N TRP A 9 -1.34 2.34 3.81
CA TRP A 9 -2.33 3.36 3.48
C TRP A 9 -2.21 3.86 2.04
N ASN A 10 -3.28 3.71 1.28
CA ASN A 10 -3.46 4.41 0.03
C ASN A 10 -3.85 5.86 0.34
N LEU A 11 -3.03 6.83 -0.08
CA LEU A 11 -3.18 8.25 0.28
C LEU A 11 -4.08 9.04 -0.66
N LEU A 12 -4.66 8.41 -1.68
CA LEU A 12 -5.39 9.10 -2.75
C LEU A 12 -4.50 10.16 -3.43
N ASN A 13 -4.08 9.93 -4.65
CA ASN A 13 -3.15 10.79 -5.39
C ASN A 13 -3.25 12.29 -5.08
N ALA A 14 -2.11 12.98 -4.96
CA ALA A 14 -2.07 14.39 -4.57
C ALA A 14 -2.68 15.31 -5.61
N TRP A 15 -2.65 14.94 -6.88
CA TRP A 15 -3.28 15.70 -7.97
C TRP A 15 -4.82 15.68 -7.97
N MET A 16 -5.43 14.84 -7.13
CA MET A 16 -6.87 14.90 -6.88
C MET A 16 -7.23 16.26 -6.29
N PRO A 17 -8.08 17.05 -6.97
CA PRO A 17 -8.47 18.35 -6.47
C PRO A 17 -9.22 18.20 -5.14
N GLY A 18 -9.05 19.18 -4.28
CA GLY A 18 -9.89 19.29 -3.10
C GLY A 18 -11.37 19.33 -3.53
N THR A 19 -12.17 18.52 -2.86
CA THR A 19 -13.61 18.44 -3.08
C THR A 19 -14.34 18.80 -1.79
N ALA A 20 -15.68 18.75 -1.81
CA ALA A 20 -16.46 18.86 -0.58
C ALA A 20 -16.10 17.73 0.42
N VAL A 21 -15.64 16.57 -0.05
CA VAL A 21 -15.28 15.40 0.76
C VAL A 21 -13.80 15.44 1.14
N TYR A 22 -12.92 15.63 0.15
CA TYR A 22 -11.48 15.56 0.36
C TYR A 22 -10.86 16.95 0.44
N ARG A 23 -9.93 17.08 1.36
CA ARG A 23 -9.12 18.28 1.52
C ARG A 23 -8.13 18.44 0.36
N THR A 24 -7.51 19.61 0.28
CA THR A 24 -6.38 19.82 -0.65
C THR A 24 -5.25 18.83 -0.37
N ALA A 25 -4.43 18.52 -1.36
CA ALA A 25 -3.29 17.62 -1.20
C ALA A 25 -2.36 18.04 -0.04
N ALA A 26 -2.10 19.34 0.12
CA ALA A 26 -1.28 19.86 1.21
C ALA A 26 -1.89 19.58 2.60
N GLU A 27 -3.18 19.82 2.77
CA GLU A 27 -3.88 19.53 4.04
C GLU A 27 -3.94 18.03 4.32
N ARG A 28 -4.21 17.20 3.29
CA ARG A 28 -4.23 15.73 3.40
C ARG A 28 -2.86 15.22 3.84
N ALA A 29 -1.79 15.71 3.18
CA ALA A 29 -0.42 15.36 3.50
C ALA A 29 -0.05 15.64 4.96
N LEU A 30 -0.35 16.84 5.45
CA LEU A 30 -0.07 17.22 6.84
C LEU A 30 -0.86 16.38 7.84
N ARG A 31 -2.14 16.10 7.57
CA ARG A 31 -2.98 15.27 8.45
C ARG A 31 -2.51 13.83 8.50
N ALA A 32 -2.19 13.26 7.33
CA ALA A 32 -1.64 11.91 7.25
C ALA A 32 -0.32 11.80 7.98
N ALA A 33 0.62 12.73 7.74
CA ALA A 33 1.93 12.74 8.39
C ALA A 33 1.80 12.89 9.91
N ALA A 34 0.95 13.80 10.40
CA ALA A 34 0.73 13.98 11.83
C ALA A 34 0.16 12.70 12.48
N TRP A 35 -0.81 12.06 11.82
CA TRP A 35 -1.42 10.83 12.32
C TRP A 35 -0.41 9.67 12.38
N LEU A 36 0.45 9.55 11.37
CA LEU A 36 1.53 8.57 11.34
C LEU A 36 2.60 8.86 12.41
N ALA A 37 2.99 10.12 12.58
CA ALA A 37 3.96 10.53 13.58
C ALA A 37 3.49 10.22 15.01
N ASP A 38 2.22 10.46 15.31
CA ASP A 38 1.62 10.15 16.64
C ASP A 38 1.67 8.66 16.97
N ARG A 39 1.55 7.80 15.96
CA ARG A 39 1.57 6.34 16.13
C ARG A 39 2.95 5.73 16.08
N ALA A 40 3.90 6.45 15.51
CA ALA A 40 5.28 6.06 15.34
C ALA A 40 5.46 4.60 14.86
N PRO A 41 4.81 4.17 13.75
CA PRO A 41 4.94 2.81 13.29
C PRO A 41 6.38 2.49 12.88
N ASP A 42 6.76 1.22 12.94
CA ASP A 42 8.07 0.77 12.47
C ASP A 42 8.19 0.83 10.95
N PHE A 43 7.06 0.53 10.28
CA PHE A 43 6.97 0.49 8.83
C PHE A 43 5.73 1.25 8.35
N ILE A 44 5.90 2.01 7.28
CA ILE A 44 4.82 2.70 6.57
C ILE A 44 4.89 2.28 5.10
N CYS A 45 3.85 1.62 4.63
CA CYS A 45 3.66 1.20 3.24
C CYS A 45 2.61 2.10 2.61
N LEU A 46 3.00 2.96 1.69
CA LEU A 46 2.07 3.91 1.06
C LEU A 46 1.74 3.47 -0.36
N GLN A 47 0.51 3.73 -0.80
CA GLN A 47 0.10 3.59 -2.18
C GLN A 47 -0.43 4.96 -2.66
N GLU A 48 -0.43 5.15 -3.97
CA GLU A 48 -0.76 6.42 -4.62
C GLU A 48 0.10 7.61 -4.16
N PHE A 49 1.29 7.32 -3.65
CA PHE A 49 2.27 8.33 -3.27
C PHE A 49 2.95 8.87 -4.53
N ASP A 50 2.37 9.89 -5.13
CA ASP A 50 2.78 10.44 -6.40
C ASP A 50 3.87 11.53 -6.29
N TYR A 51 4.27 12.08 -7.44
CA TYR A 51 5.25 13.16 -7.54
C TYR A 51 4.90 14.35 -6.65
N TYR A 52 3.62 14.77 -6.64
CA TYR A 52 3.19 15.94 -5.87
C TYR A 52 3.23 15.69 -4.37
N TYR A 53 2.89 14.50 -3.89
CA TYR A 53 3.09 14.16 -2.47
C TYR A 53 4.54 14.31 -2.07
N ARG A 54 5.46 13.90 -2.92
CA ARG A 54 6.89 13.94 -2.63
C ARG A 54 7.48 15.34 -2.67
N HIS A 55 7.15 16.14 -3.69
CA HIS A 55 7.84 17.38 -4.00
C HIS A 55 7.08 18.65 -3.60
N ASP A 56 5.73 18.61 -3.67
CA ASP A 56 4.92 19.81 -3.52
C ASP A 56 4.13 19.83 -2.19
N THR A 57 4.22 18.77 -1.39
CA THR A 57 3.62 18.75 -0.07
C THR A 57 4.64 18.67 1.06
N ALA A 58 4.21 18.96 2.27
CA ALA A 58 5.04 18.83 3.46
C ALA A 58 4.98 17.42 4.09
N PHE A 59 4.54 16.38 3.38
CA PHE A 59 4.38 15.04 3.95
C PHE A 59 5.69 14.49 4.53
N LEU A 60 6.73 14.34 3.70
CA LEU A 60 8.01 13.83 4.16
C LEU A 60 8.70 14.75 5.18
N PRO A 61 8.74 16.07 4.98
CA PRO A 61 9.23 16.99 6.00
C PRO A 61 8.50 16.90 7.35
N ALA A 62 7.19 16.69 7.33
CA ALA A 62 6.38 16.56 8.55
C ALA A 62 6.62 15.24 9.31
N LEU A 63 6.95 14.16 8.62
CA LEU A 63 7.44 12.92 9.26
C LEU A 63 8.84 13.09 9.86
N GLY A 64 9.59 14.07 9.37
CA GLY A 64 10.91 14.41 9.88
C GLY A 64 11.95 13.31 9.66
N LYS A 65 13.02 13.36 10.47
CA LYS A 65 14.12 12.38 10.42
C LYS A 65 13.80 11.04 11.11
N ALA A 66 12.58 10.87 11.61
CA ALA A 66 12.17 9.64 12.27
C ALA A 66 12.08 8.44 11.30
N TYR A 67 11.96 8.72 10.01
CA TYR A 67 11.80 7.71 8.97
C TYR A 67 12.85 7.85 7.88
N THR A 68 13.21 6.71 7.30
CA THR A 68 14.03 6.59 6.10
C THR A 68 13.24 5.79 5.06
N GLU A 69 13.29 6.24 3.83
CA GLU A 69 12.70 5.50 2.72
C GLU A 69 13.65 4.39 2.25
N ALA A 70 13.11 3.18 2.05
CA ALA A 70 13.87 2.06 1.53
C ALA A 70 14.36 2.33 0.11
N LYS A 71 15.62 2.03 -0.16
CA LYS A 71 16.25 2.29 -1.46
C LYS A 71 15.54 1.54 -2.57
N GLY A 72 15.29 2.22 -3.69
CA GLY A 72 14.61 1.64 -4.84
C GLY A 72 13.08 1.48 -4.68
N SER A 73 12.49 1.76 -3.53
CA SER A 73 11.03 1.87 -3.40
C SER A 73 10.51 3.24 -3.86
N GLY A 74 11.40 4.16 -4.12
CA GLY A 74 11.13 5.53 -4.41
C GLY A 74 10.78 5.87 -5.85
N GLU A 75 11.07 7.11 -6.20
CA GLU A 75 10.62 7.79 -7.40
C GLU A 75 10.98 7.09 -8.70
N LEU A 76 9.98 6.95 -9.57
CA LEU A 76 10.14 6.65 -10.98
C LEU A 76 9.46 7.71 -11.83
N PRO A 77 9.96 7.95 -13.04
CA PRO A 77 9.23 8.76 -14.00
C PRO A 77 7.82 8.18 -14.26
N GLY A 78 6.81 9.02 -14.07
CA GLY A 78 5.49 8.77 -14.61
C GLY A 78 4.52 7.90 -13.78
N GLY A 79 4.70 7.74 -12.46
CA GLY A 79 3.81 6.86 -11.72
C GLY A 79 3.40 7.28 -10.32
N SER A 80 2.40 6.60 -9.81
CA SER A 80 2.15 6.50 -8.38
C SER A 80 3.08 5.45 -7.81
N TRP A 81 3.78 5.79 -6.73
CA TRP A 81 4.79 4.93 -6.13
C TRP A 81 4.25 4.20 -4.92
N ASN A 82 4.91 3.10 -4.61
CA ASN A 82 4.60 2.30 -3.43
C ASN A 82 5.80 2.32 -2.47
N PRO A 83 6.16 3.49 -1.88
CA PRO A 83 7.31 3.56 -1.01
C PRO A 83 7.10 2.78 0.28
N ILE A 84 8.22 2.32 0.82
CA ILE A 84 8.32 1.73 2.16
C ILE A 84 9.18 2.68 2.98
N LEU A 85 8.61 3.23 4.05
CA LEU A 85 9.34 4.03 5.03
C LEU A 85 9.53 3.18 6.29
N TYR A 86 10.70 3.25 6.90
CA TYR A 86 10.99 2.51 8.12
C TYR A 86 11.72 3.38 9.14
N ARG A 87 11.67 3.00 10.40
CA ARG A 87 12.38 3.67 11.50
C ARG A 87 13.86 3.24 11.55
N PRO A 88 14.83 4.13 11.21
CA PRO A 88 16.24 3.77 11.17
C PRO A 88 16.88 3.60 12.57
N ASP A 89 16.21 4.07 13.63
CA ASP A 89 16.62 3.84 15.00
C ASP A 89 16.32 2.40 15.47
N ARG A 90 15.38 1.71 14.83
CA ARG A 90 15.00 0.33 15.17
C ARG A 90 15.43 -0.69 14.11
N TRP A 91 15.49 -0.28 12.85
CA TRP A 91 15.71 -1.16 11.72
C TRP A 91 16.87 -0.68 10.86
N ARG A 92 17.60 -1.62 10.27
CA ARG A 92 18.67 -1.35 9.31
C ARG A 92 18.36 -2.06 8.01
N GLU A 93 18.35 -1.32 6.92
CA GLU A 93 18.22 -1.88 5.59
C GLU A 93 19.48 -2.66 5.21
N GLU A 94 19.30 -3.92 4.78
CA GLU A 94 20.35 -4.75 4.22
C GLU A 94 20.28 -4.79 2.70
N ALA A 95 19.07 -4.83 2.14
CA ALA A 95 18.81 -4.79 0.72
C ALA A 95 17.41 -4.24 0.48
N ALA A 96 17.20 -3.63 -0.66
CA ALA A 96 15.88 -3.18 -1.09
C ALA A 96 15.81 -3.11 -2.61
N GLY A 97 14.61 -3.04 -3.16
CA GLY A 97 14.42 -2.90 -4.59
C GLY A 97 12.96 -2.81 -4.96
N ARG A 98 12.74 -2.84 -6.28
CA ARG A 98 11.40 -2.83 -6.85
C ARG A 98 11.37 -3.60 -8.16
N TRP A 99 10.21 -4.15 -8.47
CA TRP A 99 9.87 -4.65 -9.79
C TRP A 99 8.65 -3.91 -10.31
N ASP A 100 8.79 -3.35 -11.49
CA ASP A 100 7.67 -2.85 -12.27
C ASP A 100 7.09 -4.02 -13.04
N PHE A 101 5.81 -4.28 -12.91
CA PHE A 101 5.20 -5.46 -13.51
C PHE A 101 5.37 -5.45 -15.02
N THR A 102 5.15 -4.32 -15.68
CA THR A 102 5.32 -4.17 -17.13
C THR A 102 6.75 -4.45 -17.59
N ALA A 103 7.76 -3.91 -16.92
CA ALA A 103 9.16 -4.11 -17.27
C ALA A 103 9.64 -5.56 -17.09
N ASN A 104 8.90 -6.37 -16.34
CA ASN A 104 9.21 -7.76 -16.08
C ASN A 104 8.38 -8.75 -16.92
N GLY A 105 7.81 -8.31 -18.05
CA GLY A 105 7.13 -9.17 -19.01
C GLY A 105 5.65 -9.36 -18.76
N PHE A 106 5.07 -8.60 -17.85
CA PHE A 106 3.62 -8.51 -17.71
C PHE A 106 3.07 -7.67 -18.86
N SER A 107 2.73 -8.31 -19.96
CA SER A 107 2.13 -7.66 -21.13
C SER A 107 0.77 -7.02 -20.82
N VAL A 108 0.26 -7.26 -19.64
CA VAL A 108 -1.11 -6.99 -19.24
C VAL A 108 -1.27 -5.77 -18.43
N VAL A 109 -0.21 -5.33 -17.80
CA VAL A 109 -0.35 -4.45 -16.66
C VAL A 109 -0.46 -3.05 -17.06
N ASP A 110 -0.11 -2.67 -18.21
CA ASP A 110 -0.15 -1.26 -18.42
C ASP A 110 0.33 -0.79 -19.75
N THR A 111 -0.06 -1.40 -20.72
CA THR A 111 -0.04 -0.64 -21.91
C THR A 111 -1.36 0.11 -21.95
N LYS A 112 -1.24 1.42 -21.97
CA LYS A 112 -2.32 2.34 -22.32
C LYS A 112 -3.16 1.82 -23.51
N ASN A 113 -2.57 0.96 -24.32
CA ASN A 113 -3.15 0.32 -25.48
C ASN A 113 -3.95 -0.93 -25.13
N ASP A 114 -3.45 -1.84 -24.28
CA ASP A 114 -4.21 -3.04 -23.89
C ASP A 114 -5.49 -2.67 -23.15
N CYS A 115 -5.41 -1.69 -22.31
CA CYS A 115 -6.57 -1.16 -21.66
C CYS A 115 -7.55 -0.50 -22.64
N ARG A 116 -7.08 0.17 -23.67
CA ARG A 116 -7.93 0.84 -24.66
C ARG A 116 -8.58 -0.11 -25.64
N GLU A 117 -7.87 -1.14 -26.06
CA GLU A 117 -8.39 -2.11 -27.03
C GLU A 117 -9.35 -3.10 -26.39
N THR A 118 -9.06 -3.50 -25.14
CA THR A 118 -9.85 -4.53 -24.46
C THR A 118 -10.93 -3.95 -23.55
N TYR A 119 -10.72 -2.75 -23.03
CA TYR A 119 -11.60 -2.12 -22.05
C TYR A 119 -11.61 -0.60 -22.23
N PRO A 120 -12.56 -0.02 -22.97
CA PRO A 120 -12.59 1.42 -23.22
C PRO A 120 -12.71 2.23 -21.91
N ALA A 121 -11.90 3.25 -21.83
CA ALA A 121 -11.91 4.42 -20.93
C ALA A 121 -11.98 4.19 -19.41
N HIS A 122 -12.78 3.29 -18.92
CA HIS A 122 -12.99 3.09 -17.49
C HIS A 122 -12.12 1.97 -16.89
N ALA A 123 -11.43 1.26 -17.73
CA ALA A 123 -10.70 0.08 -17.34
C ALA A 123 -9.31 0.39 -16.79
N CYS A 124 -8.74 1.52 -17.17
CA CYS A 124 -7.34 1.82 -16.90
C CYS A 124 -7.14 2.97 -15.94
N ASN A 125 -8.00 3.21 -15.00
CA ASN A 125 -7.91 4.39 -14.15
C ASN A 125 -7.83 5.74 -14.88
N GLU A 126 -7.98 5.75 -16.20
CA GLU A 126 -8.14 6.98 -16.96
C GLU A 126 -9.59 7.45 -16.83
N SER A 127 -9.97 7.84 -15.62
CA SER A 127 -11.17 8.65 -15.49
C SER A 127 -10.87 10.00 -16.12
N PRO A 128 -11.73 10.52 -17.03
CA PRO A 128 -11.59 11.90 -17.55
C PRO A 128 -11.61 12.97 -16.44
N ARG A 129 -11.93 12.58 -15.22
CA ARG A 129 -11.91 13.45 -14.04
C ARG A 129 -10.51 13.88 -13.60
N TYR A 130 -9.48 13.23 -14.12
CA TYR A 130 -8.12 13.37 -13.64
C TYR A 130 -7.18 13.79 -14.77
N ALA A 131 -7.42 14.96 -15.33
CA ALA A 131 -6.47 15.59 -16.23
C ALA A 131 -5.31 16.16 -15.41
N TYR A 132 -4.12 15.67 -15.66
CA TYR A 132 -2.91 16.34 -15.17
C TYR A 132 -2.79 17.70 -15.83
N PRO A 133 -2.31 18.72 -15.11
CA PRO A 133 -1.97 19.99 -15.73
C PRO A 133 -1.02 19.76 -16.91
N GLU A 134 -1.22 20.52 -18.01
CA GLU A 134 -0.34 20.41 -19.18
C GLU A 134 1.13 20.72 -18.84
N GLU A 135 1.34 21.61 -17.86
CA GLU A 135 2.65 22.00 -17.36
C GLU A 135 3.25 21.01 -16.36
N ALA A 136 2.55 19.92 -16.03
CA ALA A 136 3.09 18.95 -15.08
C ALA A 136 4.43 18.39 -15.60
N PRO A 137 5.44 18.28 -14.73
CA PRO A 137 6.70 17.64 -15.09
C PRO A 137 6.45 16.24 -15.66
N GLU A 138 7.26 15.79 -16.60
CA GLU A 138 7.11 14.47 -17.22
C GLU A 138 7.06 13.33 -16.17
N ALA A 139 7.85 13.48 -15.09
CA ALA A 139 7.83 12.56 -13.97
C ALA A 139 6.49 12.52 -13.21
N ALA A 140 5.66 13.56 -13.33
CA ALA A 140 4.35 13.64 -12.69
C ALA A 140 3.21 13.21 -13.63
N LYS A 141 3.49 13.13 -14.94
CA LYS A 141 2.48 12.72 -15.92
C LYS A 141 2.20 11.23 -15.77
N PRO A 142 0.95 10.80 -15.94
CA PRO A 142 0.61 9.39 -16.00
C PRO A 142 1.11 8.83 -17.34
N GLY A 143 2.40 8.75 -17.49
CA GLY A 143 3.03 8.01 -18.60
C GLY A 143 2.61 6.59 -18.48
N SER A 144 2.85 5.69 -18.11
CA SER A 144 2.40 4.36 -17.78
C SER A 144 2.09 4.33 -16.27
N ARG A 145 0.93 3.91 -15.90
CA ARG A 145 0.62 3.66 -14.50
C ARG A 145 1.25 2.33 -14.12
N PHE A 146 2.55 2.37 -13.85
CA PHE A 146 3.27 1.19 -13.46
C PHE A 146 2.74 0.67 -12.14
N ARG A 147 2.08 -0.46 -12.20
CA ARG A 147 1.88 -1.27 -11.02
C ARG A 147 3.20 -1.91 -10.67
N SER A 148 3.51 -1.96 -9.40
CA SER A 148 4.83 -2.38 -8.94
C SER A 148 4.78 -3.08 -7.60
N LEU A 149 5.83 -3.82 -7.34
CA LEU A 149 6.15 -4.41 -6.06
C LEU A 149 7.44 -3.79 -5.54
N SER A 150 7.37 -3.01 -4.48
CA SER A 150 8.53 -2.55 -3.71
C SER A 150 8.84 -3.53 -2.58
N TRP A 151 10.10 -3.67 -2.21
CA TRP A 151 10.51 -4.51 -1.11
C TRP A 151 11.75 -3.98 -0.39
N ALA A 152 11.87 -4.30 0.88
CA ALA A 152 13.02 -4.00 1.72
C ALA A 152 13.31 -5.15 2.67
N LEU A 153 14.53 -5.65 2.67
CA LEU A 153 15.06 -6.56 3.68
C LEU A 153 15.59 -5.72 4.84
N LEU A 154 14.95 -5.83 5.96
CA LEU A 154 15.22 -5.05 7.15
C LEU A 154 15.67 -5.96 8.28
N ASN A 155 16.76 -5.57 8.95
CA ASN A 155 17.31 -6.26 10.10
C ASN A 155 17.07 -5.42 11.35
N GLY A 156 16.46 -6.01 12.37
CA GLY A 156 16.30 -5.37 13.67
C GLY A 156 17.67 -5.05 14.28
N ARG A 157 17.77 -3.97 15.05
CA ARG A 157 19.00 -3.62 15.73
C ARG A 157 19.35 -4.66 16.81
N PRO A 158 20.63 -4.72 17.28
CA PRO A 158 21.04 -5.65 18.32
C PRO A 158 20.13 -5.57 19.57
N GLY A 159 19.56 -6.71 19.95
CA GLY A 159 18.58 -6.80 21.03
C GLY A 159 17.13 -6.82 20.58
N ASP A 160 16.87 -6.46 19.33
CA ASP A 160 15.56 -6.52 18.68
C ASP A 160 15.38 -7.81 17.86
N CYS A 161 14.27 -7.88 17.13
CA CYS A 161 13.89 -9.00 16.29
C CYS A 161 14.87 -9.21 15.12
N GLY A 162 14.85 -10.41 14.56
CA GLY A 162 15.64 -10.79 13.39
C GLY A 162 15.26 -10.07 12.09
N ARG A 163 15.59 -10.69 10.97
CA ARG A 163 15.28 -10.16 9.62
C ARG A 163 13.80 -10.25 9.29
N LEU A 164 13.30 -9.24 8.60
CA LEU A 164 11.96 -9.18 8.02
C LEU A 164 12.07 -8.62 6.60
N LEU A 165 11.44 -9.27 5.65
CA LEU A 165 11.21 -8.72 4.32
C LEU A 165 9.85 -8.00 4.32
N VAL A 166 9.89 -6.68 4.24
CA VAL A 166 8.67 -5.85 4.08
C VAL A 166 8.47 -5.57 2.60
N ALA A 167 7.27 -5.78 2.10
CA ALA A 167 6.91 -5.53 0.71
C ALA A 167 5.63 -4.70 0.62
N ASN A 168 5.52 -3.91 -0.44
CA ASN A 168 4.41 -3.00 -0.68
C ASN A 168 4.00 -3.01 -2.15
N THR A 169 2.71 -3.13 -2.41
CA THR A 169 2.18 -3.19 -3.78
C THR A 169 0.88 -2.40 -3.92
N HIS A 170 0.53 -2.10 -5.17
CA HIS A 170 -0.79 -1.61 -5.54
C HIS A 170 -1.19 -2.31 -6.84
N LEU A 171 -2.12 -3.27 -6.76
CA LEU A 171 -2.51 -4.12 -7.88
C LEU A 171 -3.43 -3.41 -8.87
N SER A 172 -3.56 -3.98 -10.03
CA SER A 172 -4.48 -3.54 -11.08
C SER A 172 -5.95 -3.64 -10.65
N LEU A 173 -6.83 -2.94 -11.33
CA LEU A 173 -8.28 -3.01 -11.08
C LEU A 173 -8.93 -4.27 -11.68
N ARG A 174 -8.24 -5.01 -12.54
CA ARG A 174 -8.78 -6.16 -13.25
C ARG A 174 -8.38 -7.46 -12.57
N THR A 175 -9.36 -8.29 -12.26
CA THR A 175 -9.17 -9.56 -11.55
C THR A 175 -8.14 -10.47 -12.20
N TRP A 176 -8.13 -10.57 -13.52
CA TRP A 176 -7.18 -11.42 -14.23
C TRP A 176 -5.74 -10.86 -14.18
N CYS A 177 -5.56 -9.53 -14.30
CA CYS A 177 -4.26 -8.90 -14.06
C CYS A 177 -3.79 -9.15 -12.63
N GLN A 178 -4.66 -8.96 -11.65
CA GLN A 178 -4.36 -9.18 -10.24
C GLN A 178 -3.90 -10.61 -9.95
N THR A 179 -4.46 -11.59 -10.66
CA THR A 179 -4.07 -12.99 -10.51
C THR A 179 -2.63 -13.21 -10.99
N GLU A 180 -2.27 -12.70 -12.17
CA GLU A 180 -0.90 -12.77 -12.69
C GLU A 180 0.09 -11.98 -11.84
N GLU A 181 -0.30 -10.78 -11.39
CA GLU A 181 0.50 -9.95 -10.48
C GLU A 181 0.76 -10.70 -9.17
N ALA A 182 -0.24 -11.36 -8.61
CA ALA A 182 -0.11 -12.16 -7.39
C ALA A 182 0.85 -13.35 -7.56
N GLU A 183 0.81 -14.03 -8.70
CA GLU A 183 1.75 -15.12 -9.03
C GLU A 183 3.19 -14.60 -9.13
N PHE A 184 3.38 -13.45 -9.78
CA PHE A 184 4.68 -12.79 -9.85
C PHE A 184 5.19 -12.39 -8.46
N ILE A 185 4.34 -11.74 -7.66
CA ILE A 185 4.66 -11.35 -6.28
C ILE A 185 5.07 -12.57 -5.46
N HIS A 186 4.29 -13.65 -5.52
CA HIS A 186 4.60 -14.89 -4.84
C HIS A 186 5.98 -15.40 -5.25
N ALA A 187 6.24 -15.58 -6.55
CA ALA A 187 7.51 -16.10 -7.04
C ALA A 187 8.72 -15.26 -6.58
N LYS A 188 8.59 -13.91 -6.60
CA LYS A 188 9.68 -13.02 -6.20
C LYS A 188 9.90 -13.00 -4.70
N LEU A 189 8.85 -12.87 -3.92
CA LEU A 189 8.97 -12.75 -2.47
C LEU A 189 9.35 -14.08 -1.80
N THR A 190 8.88 -15.22 -2.30
CA THR A 190 9.29 -16.52 -1.77
C THR A 190 10.75 -16.81 -2.06
N ALA A 191 11.24 -16.49 -3.27
CA ALA A 191 12.67 -16.62 -3.59
C ALA A 191 13.56 -15.74 -2.70
N LEU A 192 13.13 -14.51 -2.38
CA LEU A 192 13.84 -13.67 -1.42
C LEU A 192 13.76 -14.22 0.01
N SER A 193 12.58 -14.70 0.43
CA SER A 193 12.39 -15.34 1.74
C SER A 193 13.32 -16.52 1.93
N GLU A 194 13.44 -17.38 0.93
CA GLU A 194 14.37 -18.52 0.94
C GLU A 194 15.82 -18.06 0.99
N THR A 195 16.19 -17.10 0.12
CA THR A 195 17.58 -16.58 0.04
C THR A 195 18.04 -16.00 1.36
N TYR A 196 17.18 -15.26 2.04
CA TYR A 196 17.53 -14.55 3.28
C TYR A 196 17.06 -15.26 4.56
N ALA A 197 16.39 -16.39 4.43
CA ALA A 197 15.81 -17.17 5.52
C ALA A 197 14.99 -16.30 6.49
N CYS A 198 14.06 -15.50 5.97
CA CYS A 198 13.27 -14.55 6.73
C CYS A 198 11.80 -14.56 6.32
N PRO A 199 10.89 -14.20 7.25
CA PRO A 199 9.48 -14.00 6.93
C PRO A 199 9.27 -12.80 6.01
N VAL A 200 8.14 -12.79 5.31
CA VAL A 200 7.67 -11.71 4.43
C VAL A 200 6.40 -11.11 4.98
N LEU A 201 6.37 -9.80 5.15
CA LEU A 201 5.17 -9.01 5.36
C LEU A 201 4.88 -8.23 4.09
N LEU A 202 3.82 -8.59 3.39
CA LEU A 202 3.35 -7.93 2.17
C LEU A 202 2.12 -7.09 2.48
N CYS A 203 2.20 -5.79 2.27
CA CYS A 203 1.10 -4.85 2.42
C CYS A 203 0.71 -4.24 1.08
N GLY A 204 -0.49 -3.67 0.99
CA GLY A 204 -0.87 -2.93 -0.20
C GLY A 204 -2.36 -2.77 -0.42
N ASP A 205 -2.67 -2.05 -1.49
CA ASP A 205 -3.99 -1.99 -2.11
C ASP A 205 -4.06 -3.06 -3.19
N PHE A 206 -4.86 -4.09 -2.95
CA PHE A 206 -5.02 -5.22 -3.87
C PHE A 206 -6.17 -5.01 -4.85
N ASN A 207 -6.93 -3.92 -4.71
CA ASN A 207 -8.11 -3.65 -5.52
C ASN A 207 -9.09 -4.84 -5.59
N SER A 208 -9.03 -5.73 -4.63
CA SER A 208 -9.89 -6.91 -4.52
C SER A 208 -10.07 -7.34 -3.07
N GLY A 209 -11.27 -7.76 -2.74
CA GLY A 209 -11.54 -8.38 -1.44
C GLY A 209 -10.85 -9.74 -1.31
N ILE A 210 -10.74 -10.22 -0.09
CA ILE A 210 -9.98 -11.44 0.26
C ILE A 210 -10.42 -12.70 -0.50
N ALA A 211 -11.67 -12.77 -0.93
CA ALA A 211 -12.23 -13.91 -1.66
C ALA A 211 -12.11 -13.77 -3.20
N ALA A 212 -11.42 -12.75 -3.71
CA ALA A 212 -11.35 -12.45 -5.15
C ALA A 212 -9.94 -12.02 -5.58
N GLY A 213 -9.72 -12.02 -6.89
CA GLY A 213 -8.54 -11.44 -7.55
C GLY A 213 -7.21 -11.86 -6.95
N GLY A 214 -6.32 -10.88 -6.83
CA GLY A 214 -4.95 -11.08 -6.34
C GLY A 214 -4.88 -11.50 -4.87
N ALA A 215 -5.77 -10.98 -4.02
CA ALA A 215 -5.83 -11.33 -2.61
C ALA A 215 -6.15 -12.83 -2.43
N LYS A 216 -7.19 -13.32 -3.12
CA LYS A 216 -7.52 -14.76 -3.14
C LYS A 216 -6.36 -15.60 -3.67
N ARG A 217 -5.74 -15.16 -4.79
CA ARG A 217 -4.65 -15.91 -5.40
C ARG A 217 -3.44 -16.04 -4.49
N LEU A 218 -3.05 -14.98 -3.78
CA LEU A 218 -1.98 -15.05 -2.80
C LEU A 218 -2.29 -16.03 -1.66
N THR A 219 -3.53 -16.05 -1.19
CA THR A 219 -3.94 -17.02 -0.16
C THR A 219 -3.81 -18.46 -0.67
N GLU A 220 -4.23 -18.75 -1.90
CA GLU A 220 -4.07 -20.07 -2.55
C GLU A 220 -2.59 -20.46 -2.71
N LEU A 221 -1.70 -19.49 -2.87
CA LEU A 221 -0.25 -19.67 -3.00
C LEU A 221 0.48 -19.75 -1.64
N GLY A 222 -0.23 -19.71 -0.52
CA GLY A 222 0.33 -19.91 0.80
C GLY A 222 0.65 -18.66 1.60
N PHE A 223 0.34 -17.47 1.10
CA PHE A 223 0.31 -16.27 1.93
C PHE A 223 -0.91 -16.30 2.85
N ARG A 224 -0.72 -15.91 4.09
CA ARG A 224 -1.79 -15.90 5.10
C ARG A 224 -2.23 -14.48 5.38
N ASP A 225 -3.52 -14.22 5.34
CA ASP A 225 -4.07 -12.93 5.71
C ASP A 225 -3.81 -12.64 7.19
N THR A 226 -3.16 -11.53 7.48
CA THR A 226 -2.84 -11.15 8.86
C THR A 226 -4.08 -10.78 9.68
N HIS A 227 -5.17 -10.38 9.02
CA HIS A 227 -6.47 -10.23 9.67
C HIS A 227 -6.91 -11.53 10.33
N ASP A 228 -6.81 -12.65 9.61
CA ASP A 228 -7.24 -13.96 10.15
C ASP A 228 -6.26 -14.52 11.18
N LEU A 229 -5.00 -14.08 11.14
CA LEU A 229 -3.96 -14.48 12.10
C LEU A 229 -4.02 -13.67 13.40
N ALA A 230 -4.51 -12.44 13.35
CA ALA A 230 -4.49 -11.53 14.49
C ALA A 230 -5.43 -12.00 15.61
N ALA A 231 -4.94 -11.90 16.84
CA ALA A 231 -5.74 -12.21 18.03
C ALA A 231 -6.89 -11.20 18.22
N GLU A 232 -6.63 -9.94 17.90
CA GLU A 232 -7.63 -8.87 17.89
C GLU A 232 -7.75 -8.30 16.49
N ARG A 233 -8.98 -8.14 16.00
CA ARG A 233 -9.23 -7.69 14.63
C ARG A 233 -10.54 -6.93 14.46
N ASP A 234 -10.52 -5.95 13.55
CA ASP A 234 -11.71 -5.26 13.07
C ASP A 234 -12.40 -6.05 11.95
N ASN A 235 -13.70 -5.88 11.83
CA ASN A 235 -14.47 -6.40 10.71
C ASN A 235 -15.02 -5.25 9.85
N ARG A 236 -14.12 -4.46 9.26
CA ARG A 236 -14.48 -3.29 8.44
C ARG A 236 -13.91 -3.39 7.05
N ALA A 237 -14.55 -2.72 6.08
CA ALA A 237 -13.94 -2.47 4.78
C ALA A 237 -12.90 -1.36 4.90
N SER A 238 -11.88 -1.40 4.04
CA SER A 238 -10.79 -0.43 4.05
C SER A 238 -11.04 0.78 3.13
N CYS A 239 -11.93 0.63 2.17
CA CYS A 239 -12.29 1.68 1.22
C CYS A 239 -13.72 2.16 1.49
N HIS A 240 -13.92 3.47 1.48
CA HIS A 240 -15.25 4.05 1.54
C HIS A 240 -15.64 4.59 0.16
N PRO A 241 -16.87 4.39 -0.29
CA PRO A 241 -17.26 4.76 -1.64
C PRO A 241 -17.25 6.28 -1.82
N SER A 242 -16.44 6.76 -2.74
CA SER A 242 -16.49 8.14 -3.24
C SER A 242 -17.58 8.29 -4.29
N SER A 243 -18.80 7.86 -3.99
CA SER A 243 -19.84 7.67 -4.99
C SER A 243 -20.53 8.97 -5.43
N GLY A 244 -20.13 10.12 -4.94
CA GLY A 244 -20.79 11.40 -5.24
C GLY A 244 -22.19 11.55 -4.64
N LYS A 245 -22.57 10.70 -3.69
CA LYS A 245 -23.86 10.75 -2.99
C LYS A 245 -23.92 11.76 -1.85
N GLY A 246 -22.82 12.46 -1.59
CA GLY A 246 -22.69 13.42 -0.52
C GLY A 246 -22.10 12.85 0.77
N GLU A 247 -21.29 13.65 1.43
CA GLU A 247 -20.43 13.29 2.56
C GLU A 247 -21.12 12.50 3.69
N LYS A 248 -22.37 12.85 3.96
CA LYS A 248 -23.10 12.24 5.07
C LYS A 248 -23.52 10.81 4.75
N GLN A 249 -24.03 10.58 3.55
CA GLN A 249 -24.50 9.27 3.15
C GLN A 249 -23.35 8.28 2.96
N GLU A 250 -22.22 8.74 2.43
CA GLU A 250 -21.02 7.92 2.30
C GLU A 250 -20.46 7.51 3.66
N ARG A 251 -20.44 8.42 4.64
CA ARG A 251 -20.07 8.12 6.02
C ARG A 251 -21.01 7.12 6.71
N ASP A 252 -22.30 7.25 6.45
CA ASP A 252 -23.31 6.41 7.07
C ASP A 252 -23.33 4.98 6.48
N GLU A 253 -22.95 4.83 5.20
CA GLU A 253 -22.85 3.54 4.52
C GLU A 253 -21.56 2.75 4.87
N MET A 254 -20.47 3.44 5.21
CA MET A 254 -19.17 2.81 5.48
C MET A 254 -19.17 1.78 6.62
N PRO A 255 -19.90 2.00 7.74
CA PRO A 255 -19.99 1.01 8.82
C PRO A 255 -20.70 -0.29 8.43
N ALA A 256 -21.48 -0.28 7.35
CA ALA A 256 -22.19 -1.46 6.86
C ALA A 256 -21.30 -2.40 6.02
N LEU A 257 -20.12 -1.94 5.58
CA LEU A 257 -19.19 -2.74 4.81
C LEU A 257 -18.28 -3.53 5.76
N HIS A 258 -18.19 -4.83 5.51
CA HIS A 258 -17.39 -5.77 6.30
C HIS A 258 -16.04 -6.08 5.66
N TYR A 259 -15.14 -6.67 6.44
CA TYR A 259 -13.78 -7.02 6.02
C TYR A 259 -13.69 -7.78 4.68
N PRO A 260 -14.57 -8.70 4.30
CA PRO A 260 -14.53 -9.33 2.98
C PRO A 260 -14.54 -8.36 1.79
N TYR A 261 -14.99 -7.13 2.00
CA TYR A 261 -14.95 -6.03 1.02
C TYR A 261 -13.76 -5.08 1.21
N ALA A 262 -12.90 -5.32 2.19
CA ALA A 262 -11.64 -4.60 2.27
C ALA A 262 -10.80 -4.92 1.04
N ILE A 263 -10.14 -3.92 0.48
CA ILE A 263 -9.26 -4.06 -0.68
C ILE A 263 -7.80 -3.78 -0.33
N ASP A 264 -7.56 -3.24 0.86
CA ASP A 264 -6.24 -3.07 1.45
C ASP A 264 -5.97 -4.21 2.42
N HIS A 265 -4.90 -4.95 2.19
CA HIS A 265 -4.56 -6.12 2.97
C HIS A 265 -3.11 -6.11 3.44
N ALA A 266 -2.86 -6.90 4.48
CA ALA A 266 -1.52 -7.28 4.90
C ALA A 266 -1.45 -8.82 4.95
N PHE A 267 -0.49 -9.38 4.23
CA PHE A 267 -0.25 -10.81 4.14
C PHE A 267 1.07 -11.20 4.77
N LEU A 268 1.10 -12.36 5.37
CA LEU A 268 2.29 -12.97 5.93
C LEU A 268 2.63 -14.26 5.17
N PHE A 269 3.89 -14.36 4.72
CA PHE A 269 4.51 -15.62 4.31
C PHE A 269 5.65 -15.91 5.28
N ASP A 270 5.47 -16.86 6.17
CA ASP A 270 6.42 -17.18 7.25
C ASP A 270 6.57 -18.69 7.43
N PRO A 271 7.43 -19.31 6.60
CA PRO A 271 7.68 -20.75 6.72
C PRO A 271 8.36 -21.14 8.04
N THR A 272 8.86 -20.17 8.79
CA THR A 272 9.60 -20.39 10.04
C THR A 272 8.75 -20.16 11.30
N ALA A 273 7.52 -19.69 11.15
CA ALA A 273 6.60 -19.37 12.23
C ALA A 273 7.18 -18.39 13.27
N ARG A 274 7.94 -17.42 12.82
CA ARG A 274 8.58 -16.41 13.69
C ARG A 274 7.68 -15.21 13.95
N VAL A 275 6.74 -14.90 13.06
CA VAL A 275 5.87 -13.73 13.18
C VAL A 275 4.52 -14.12 13.77
N ARG A 276 4.11 -13.40 14.80
CA ARG A 276 2.79 -13.52 15.40
C ARG A 276 2.03 -12.21 15.26
N ALA A 277 0.95 -12.21 14.49
CA ALA A 277 0.01 -11.10 14.42
C ALA A 277 -0.75 -10.98 15.76
N GLU A 278 -0.75 -9.80 16.33
CA GLU A 278 -1.41 -9.51 17.61
C GLU A 278 -2.73 -8.76 17.38
N GLU A 279 -2.68 -7.72 16.59
CA GLU A 279 -3.81 -6.84 16.35
C GLU A 279 -3.84 -6.40 14.88
N TYR A 280 -5.02 -6.43 14.27
CA TYR A 280 -5.30 -5.90 12.94
C TYR A 280 -6.45 -4.89 13.02
N ARG A 281 -6.22 -3.66 12.58
CA ARG A 281 -7.22 -2.59 12.58
C ARG A 281 -7.31 -1.92 11.23
N ILE A 282 -8.52 -1.56 10.85
CA ILE A 282 -8.83 -0.62 9.78
C ILE A 282 -9.34 0.66 10.44
N VAL A 283 -8.56 1.73 10.37
CA VAL A 283 -8.79 2.92 11.20
C VAL A 283 -9.68 3.93 10.48
N ALA A 284 -10.98 3.89 10.79
CA ALA A 284 -11.99 4.76 10.22
C ALA A 284 -12.30 5.97 11.14
N GLU A 285 -11.26 6.70 11.54
CA GLU A 285 -11.42 7.94 12.31
C GLU A 285 -11.99 9.05 11.41
N GLU A 286 -12.97 9.80 11.87
CA GLU A 286 -13.63 10.88 11.09
C GLU A 286 -12.63 11.86 10.46
N ARG A 287 -11.58 12.22 11.23
CA ARG A 287 -10.52 13.12 10.75
C ARG A 287 -9.72 12.56 9.57
N LEU A 288 -9.73 11.25 9.33
CA LEU A 288 -9.00 10.58 8.25
C LEU A 288 -9.86 10.40 7.00
N LEU A 289 -11.18 10.37 7.13
CA LEU A 289 -12.10 10.19 6.00
C LEU A 289 -12.03 11.33 4.96
N SER A 290 -11.50 12.49 5.35
CA SER A 290 -11.23 13.61 4.46
C SER A 290 -9.81 13.62 3.89
N VAL A 291 -8.97 12.65 4.28
CA VAL A 291 -7.59 12.51 3.80
C VAL A 291 -7.51 11.61 2.58
N SER A 292 -8.20 10.48 2.61
CA SER A 292 -8.21 9.49 1.53
C SER A 292 -9.56 8.79 1.48
N ASP A 293 -9.90 8.19 0.35
CA ASP A 293 -11.00 7.24 0.19
C ASP A 293 -10.66 5.85 0.75
N HIS A 294 -9.44 5.67 1.23
CA HIS A 294 -9.00 4.50 1.96
C HIS A 294 -8.71 4.81 3.42
N CYS A 295 -9.03 3.87 4.28
CA CYS A 295 -8.66 3.89 5.69
C CYS A 295 -7.30 3.23 5.90
N PRO A 296 -6.43 3.79 6.77
CA PRO A 296 -5.18 3.11 7.10
C PRO A 296 -5.45 1.72 7.68
N THR A 297 -4.72 0.73 7.19
CA THR A 297 -4.61 -0.60 7.77
C THR A 297 -3.44 -0.64 8.74
N VAL A 298 -3.68 -1.07 9.96
CA VAL A 298 -2.70 -1.10 11.04
C VAL A 298 -2.52 -2.53 11.52
N LEU A 299 -1.30 -3.04 11.46
CA LEU A 299 -0.92 -4.35 11.95
C LEU A 299 0.11 -4.22 13.08
N ARG A 300 -0.25 -4.73 14.26
CA ARG A 300 0.68 -4.95 15.37
C ARG A 300 1.09 -6.41 15.40
N PHE A 301 2.39 -6.68 15.48
CA PHE A 301 2.91 -8.03 15.45
C PHE A 301 4.19 -8.15 16.27
N LYS A 302 4.56 -9.39 16.59
CA LYS A 302 5.82 -9.73 17.25
C LYS A 302 6.65 -10.65 16.38
N ILE A 303 7.97 -10.45 16.41
CA ILE A 303 8.93 -11.34 15.75
C ILE A 303 9.74 -12.05 16.83
N ASN A 304 9.80 -13.37 16.72
CA ASN A 304 10.68 -14.20 17.52
C ASN A 304 12.08 -14.22 16.87
N SER A 305 13.09 -14.05 17.67
CA SER A 305 14.50 -14.19 17.27
C SER A 305 14.86 -15.64 17.00
#